data_ad1112e649a412d3ce5abde7148a7695
#
_entry.id   ad1112e649a412d3ce5abde7148a7695
#
_cell.length_a   1.000
_cell.length_b   1.000
_cell.length_c   1.000
_cell.angle_alpha   90.00
_cell.angle_beta   90.00
_cell.angle_gamma   90.00
#
_symmetry.space_group_name_H-M   'P 1'
#
loop_
_entity.id
_entity.type
_entity.pdbx_description
1 polymer ?
#
loop_
_entity_poly.entity_id
_entity_poly.type
_entity_poly.pdbx_seq_one_letter_code
_entity_poly.pdbx_strand_id
1 'polypeptide(L)'
;MPIHNLNHVNMFLQVIASGSISSAARILRKSHTAVSSAVSNLEIDLCVELVRRDGYKVEPTEQALRLIPYMRSLLNYQQLIGDIAFNLNKGPRNLRVLLDTAIPPSFCDTVSSVLLDDFNMVSLIRTSPADSLATIKQDNAEIDIAITIDEELKISRFNQCVLGYTKAFVVAPLCNASLHSIASLANYRQISLGSRSGQHSNLLRPVSDKVLFVENFDDMLRLVEAGVGWGIAPHYFVEERLRNGTLAVLSELYEPGGIDTKVYCYYNTALESERSFLRFLESARQRLRELGRQRFDDAPAWQPSIVETAQRRSGPKALAYRQRAAPE
;
A
#
# COMPACT_ATOMS: atom_id res chain seq x y z
N MET A 1 -18.84 24.51 -22.97
CA MET A 1 -18.03 24.65 -24.18
C MET A 1 -17.02 23.51 -24.25
N PRO A 2 -16.72 22.92 -25.40
CA PRO A 2 -15.81 21.80 -25.50
C PRO A 2 -14.34 22.26 -25.43
N ILE A 3 -13.49 21.47 -24.79
CA ILE A 3 -12.04 21.63 -24.87
C ILE A 3 -11.61 21.09 -26.25
N HIS A 4 -11.10 21.99 -27.10
CA HIS A 4 -10.73 21.66 -28.48
C HIS A 4 -9.36 20.96 -28.61
N ASN A 5 -8.45 21.20 -27.66
CA ASN A 5 -7.10 20.66 -27.74
C ASN A 5 -6.56 20.22 -26.39
N LEU A 6 -6.38 18.91 -26.21
CA LEU A 6 -5.84 18.33 -24.98
C LEU A 6 -4.38 18.74 -24.69
N ASN A 7 -3.62 19.10 -25.71
CA ASN A 7 -2.27 19.65 -25.50
C ASN A 7 -2.28 20.98 -24.75
N HIS A 8 -3.35 21.80 -24.90
CA HIS A 8 -3.47 23.03 -24.14
C HIS A 8 -3.68 22.73 -22.65
N VAL A 9 -4.45 21.69 -22.33
CA VAL A 9 -4.65 21.20 -20.95
C VAL A 9 -3.32 20.75 -20.35
N ASN A 10 -2.54 19.97 -21.08
CA ASN A 10 -1.23 19.52 -20.61
C ASN A 10 -0.27 20.69 -20.38
N MET A 11 -0.21 21.64 -21.30
CA MET A 11 0.64 22.83 -21.17
C MET A 11 0.22 23.68 -19.96
N PHE A 12 -1.10 23.89 -19.73
CA PHE A 12 -1.60 24.58 -18.57
C PHE A 12 -1.22 23.89 -17.26
N LEU A 13 -1.45 22.58 -17.13
CA LEU A 13 -1.07 21.83 -15.94
C LEU A 13 0.44 21.87 -15.66
N GLN A 14 1.25 21.87 -16.72
CA GLN A 14 2.71 22.03 -16.58
C GLN A 14 3.11 23.44 -16.14
N VAL A 15 2.39 24.48 -16.57
CA VAL A 15 2.59 25.87 -16.10
C VAL A 15 2.30 25.97 -14.61
N ILE A 16 1.20 25.37 -14.17
CA ILE A 16 0.84 25.36 -12.72
C ILE A 16 1.88 24.59 -11.90
N ALA A 17 2.32 23.42 -12.39
CA ALA A 17 3.31 22.60 -11.69
C ALA A 17 4.68 23.28 -11.56
N SER A 18 5.08 24.05 -12.59
CA SER A 18 6.40 24.73 -12.63
C SER A 18 6.38 26.18 -12.12
N GLY A 19 5.19 26.76 -11.87
CA GLY A 19 5.00 28.12 -11.37
C GLY A 19 5.32 29.23 -12.37
N SER A 20 5.73 28.92 -13.61
CA SER A 20 5.97 29.92 -14.64
C SER A 20 5.86 29.35 -16.06
N ILE A 21 5.44 30.21 -17.01
CA ILE A 21 5.36 29.85 -18.44
C ILE A 21 6.75 29.49 -19.01
N SER A 22 7.79 30.22 -18.61
CA SER A 22 9.16 29.98 -19.07
C SER A 22 9.71 28.63 -18.62
N SER A 23 9.46 28.23 -17.36
CA SER A 23 9.85 26.92 -16.84
C SER A 23 9.08 25.79 -17.53
N ALA A 24 7.77 25.94 -17.70
CA ALA A 24 6.94 24.98 -18.42
C ALA A 24 7.41 24.81 -19.88
N ALA A 25 7.70 25.91 -20.58
CA ALA A 25 8.18 25.89 -21.96
C ALA A 25 9.50 25.10 -22.10
N ARG A 26 10.42 25.29 -21.15
CA ARG A 26 11.69 24.53 -21.13
C ARG A 26 11.45 23.05 -20.89
N ILE A 27 10.60 22.69 -19.94
CA ILE A 27 10.29 21.27 -19.61
C ILE A 27 9.63 20.61 -20.81
N LEU A 28 8.67 21.28 -21.45
CA LEU A 28 7.92 20.77 -22.60
C LEU A 28 8.68 20.86 -23.94
N ARG A 29 9.88 21.47 -23.95
CA ARG A 29 10.66 21.77 -25.16
C ARG A 29 9.86 22.52 -26.24
N LYS A 30 9.08 23.54 -25.77
CA LYS A 30 8.24 24.42 -26.59
C LYS A 30 8.71 25.87 -26.44
N SER A 31 8.28 26.75 -27.35
CA SER A 31 8.51 28.18 -27.18
C SER A 31 7.62 28.77 -26.08
N HIS A 32 8.09 29.83 -25.46
CA HIS A 32 7.31 30.60 -24.48
C HIS A 32 5.96 31.06 -25.07
N THR A 33 5.97 31.54 -26.28
CA THR A 33 4.78 32.00 -27.03
C THR A 33 3.77 30.85 -27.20
N ALA A 34 4.24 29.67 -27.58
CA ALA A 34 3.37 28.51 -27.78
C ALA A 34 2.67 28.10 -26.48
N VAL A 35 3.40 28.06 -25.35
CA VAL A 35 2.81 27.72 -24.05
C VAL A 35 1.85 28.82 -23.58
N SER A 36 2.22 30.10 -23.74
CA SER A 36 1.34 31.23 -23.38
C SER A 36 0.04 31.21 -24.20
N SER A 37 0.14 31.04 -25.52
CA SER A 37 -1.04 30.95 -26.38
C SER A 37 -1.91 29.73 -26.07
N ALA A 38 -1.30 28.59 -25.73
CA ALA A 38 -2.06 27.40 -25.35
C ALA A 38 -2.90 27.62 -24.06
N VAL A 39 -2.34 28.29 -23.06
CA VAL A 39 -3.08 28.67 -21.86
C VAL A 39 -4.22 29.62 -22.19
N SER A 40 -3.95 30.68 -22.96
CA SER A 40 -4.98 31.65 -23.35
C SER A 40 -6.10 31.01 -24.19
N ASN A 41 -5.75 30.11 -25.11
CA ASN A 41 -6.75 29.37 -25.89
C ASN A 41 -7.62 28.47 -25.00
N LEU A 42 -7.03 27.82 -23.98
CA LEU A 42 -7.79 27.03 -23.03
C LEU A 42 -8.75 27.88 -22.20
N GLU A 43 -8.34 29.09 -21.79
CA GLU A 43 -9.19 30.06 -21.12
C GLU A 43 -10.37 30.51 -22.00
N ILE A 44 -10.11 30.72 -23.31
CA ILE A 44 -11.14 31.00 -24.28
C ILE A 44 -12.11 29.84 -24.44
N ASP A 45 -11.60 28.61 -24.62
CA ASP A 45 -12.41 27.40 -24.77
C ASP A 45 -13.35 27.21 -23.59
N LEU A 46 -12.87 27.48 -22.38
CA LEU A 46 -13.61 27.30 -21.15
C LEU A 46 -14.41 28.53 -20.72
N CYS A 47 -14.16 29.69 -21.33
CA CYS A 47 -14.70 31.01 -20.90
C CYS A 47 -14.41 31.32 -19.41
N VAL A 48 -13.21 30.91 -18.92
CA VAL A 48 -12.79 31.05 -17.53
C VAL A 48 -11.32 31.48 -17.48
N GLU A 49 -10.97 32.47 -16.68
CA GLU A 49 -9.58 32.75 -16.38
C GLU A 49 -8.99 31.65 -15.51
N LEU A 50 -7.90 31.03 -15.97
CA LEU A 50 -7.24 29.91 -15.30
C LEU A 50 -6.00 30.34 -14.52
N VAL A 51 -5.35 31.44 -14.96
CA VAL A 51 -4.09 31.87 -14.36
C VAL A 51 -4.16 33.36 -13.95
N ARG A 52 -3.57 33.64 -12.78
CA ARG A 52 -3.20 35.01 -12.38
C ARG A 52 -1.71 35.19 -12.61
N ARG A 53 -1.33 36.33 -13.16
CA ARG A 53 0.06 36.71 -13.39
C ARG A 53 0.47 37.76 -12.37
N ASP A 54 1.43 37.43 -11.55
CA ASP A 54 2.07 38.40 -10.65
C ASP A 54 3.56 38.46 -11.00
N GLY A 55 3.92 39.41 -11.84
CA GLY A 55 5.25 39.49 -12.42
C GLY A 55 5.63 38.25 -13.23
N TYR A 56 6.65 37.52 -12.75
CA TYR A 56 7.14 36.27 -13.39
C TYR A 56 6.45 35.01 -12.86
N LYS A 57 5.69 35.09 -11.77
CA LYS A 57 4.97 33.96 -11.18
C LYS A 57 3.60 33.81 -11.82
N VAL A 58 3.21 32.56 -11.99
CA VAL A 58 1.88 32.18 -12.47
C VAL A 58 1.23 31.31 -11.41
N GLU A 59 0.09 31.78 -10.93
CA GLU A 59 -0.70 31.08 -9.91
C GLU A 59 -2.08 30.70 -10.49
N PRO A 60 -2.64 29.55 -10.09
CA PRO A 60 -3.98 29.18 -10.52
C PRO A 60 -5.05 30.09 -9.89
N THR A 61 -6.10 30.41 -10.64
CA THR A 61 -7.30 31.03 -10.10
C THR A 61 -8.10 30.04 -9.25
N GLU A 62 -9.08 30.53 -8.48
CA GLU A 62 -9.98 29.65 -7.71
C GLU A 62 -10.78 28.73 -8.63
N GLN A 63 -11.20 29.25 -9.80
CA GLN A 63 -11.87 28.46 -10.84
C GLN A 63 -10.95 27.37 -11.38
N ALA A 64 -9.69 27.70 -11.64
CA ALA A 64 -8.69 26.72 -12.10
C ALA A 64 -8.48 25.60 -11.07
N LEU A 65 -8.37 25.93 -9.78
CA LEU A 65 -8.20 24.92 -8.73
C LEU A 65 -9.35 23.90 -8.70
N ARG A 66 -10.57 24.32 -9.01
CA ARG A 66 -11.72 23.41 -9.12
C ARG A 66 -11.68 22.54 -10.39
N LEU A 67 -11.10 23.04 -11.48
CA LEU A 67 -11.02 22.35 -12.77
C LEU A 67 -9.81 21.40 -12.90
N ILE A 68 -8.70 21.70 -12.22
CA ILE A 68 -7.44 20.93 -12.28
C ILE A 68 -7.65 19.43 -12.07
N PRO A 69 -8.41 18.93 -11.07
CA PRO A 69 -8.62 17.49 -10.90
C PRO A 69 -9.26 16.83 -12.12
N TYR A 70 -10.26 17.48 -12.72
CA TYR A 70 -10.94 16.97 -13.91
C TYR A 70 -10.04 17.02 -15.15
N MET A 71 -9.21 18.05 -15.30
CA MET A 71 -8.23 18.16 -16.38
C MET A 71 -7.17 17.05 -16.30
N ARG A 72 -6.70 16.73 -15.09
CA ARG A 72 -5.79 15.59 -14.88
C ARG A 72 -6.46 14.27 -15.27
N SER A 73 -7.70 14.06 -14.82
CA SER A 73 -8.48 12.87 -15.20
C SER A 73 -8.65 12.76 -16.71
N LEU A 74 -8.91 13.87 -17.40
CA LEU A 74 -9.06 13.90 -18.85
C LEU A 74 -7.78 13.45 -19.58
N LEU A 75 -6.61 13.94 -19.18
CA LEU A 75 -5.33 13.50 -19.73
C LEU A 75 -5.03 12.02 -19.43
N ASN A 76 -5.41 11.56 -18.25
CA ASN A 76 -5.27 10.14 -17.91
C ASN A 76 -6.16 9.25 -18.78
N TYR A 77 -7.40 9.66 -19.05
CA TYR A 77 -8.27 8.92 -19.99
C TYR A 77 -7.72 8.95 -21.42
N GLN A 78 -7.14 10.06 -21.87
CA GLN A 78 -6.47 10.13 -23.16
C GLN A 78 -5.34 9.11 -23.26
N GLN A 79 -4.49 9.05 -22.24
CA GLN A 79 -3.38 8.09 -22.20
C GLN A 79 -3.92 6.65 -22.15
N LEU A 80 -4.93 6.39 -21.35
CA LEU A 80 -5.58 5.08 -21.27
C LEU A 80 -6.13 4.61 -22.62
N ILE A 81 -6.81 5.49 -23.35
CA ILE A 81 -7.29 5.17 -24.70
C ILE A 81 -6.12 4.80 -25.61
N GLY A 82 -5.01 5.53 -25.53
CA GLY A 82 -3.78 5.22 -26.27
C GLY A 82 -3.23 3.84 -25.92
N ASP A 83 -3.16 3.53 -24.63
CA ASP A 83 -2.66 2.26 -24.10
C ASP A 83 -3.58 1.09 -24.52
N ILE A 84 -4.89 1.28 -24.44
CA ILE A 84 -5.87 0.28 -24.91
C ILE A 84 -5.70 0.06 -26.42
N ALA A 85 -5.68 1.12 -27.20
CA ALA A 85 -5.51 1.02 -28.66
C ALA A 85 -4.19 0.35 -29.06
N PHE A 86 -3.12 0.67 -28.34
CA PHE A 86 -1.83 0.03 -28.53
C PHE A 86 -1.84 -1.46 -28.17
N ASN A 87 -2.54 -1.83 -27.10
CA ASN A 87 -2.69 -3.22 -26.66
C ASN A 87 -3.63 -4.04 -27.55
N LEU A 88 -4.65 -3.41 -28.17
CA LEU A 88 -5.51 -4.07 -29.15
C LEU A 88 -4.74 -4.52 -30.41
N ASN A 89 -3.66 -3.83 -30.73
CA ASN A 89 -2.82 -4.10 -31.92
C ASN A 89 -1.58 -4.95 -31.61
N LYS A 90 -1.30 -5.27 -30.36
CA LYS A 90 -0.18 -6.12 -29.95
C LYS A 90 -0.69 -7.50 -29.55
N GLY A 91 0.09 -8.50 -29.96
CA GLY A 91 0.01 -9.87 -29.45
C GLY A 91 0.15 -9.93 -27.92
N PRO A 92 0.57 -11.06 -27.37
CA PRO A 92 0.44 -11.47 -25.98
C PRO A 92 0.76 -10.36 -24.96
N ARG A 93 -0.19 -10.13 -24.07
CA ARG A 93 -0.12 -9.07 -23.05
C ARG A 93 0.82 -9.45 -21.92
N ASN A 94 1.68 -8.51 -21.55
CA ASN A 94 2.43 -8.57 -20.30
C ASN A 94 1.58 -7.96 -19.17
N LEU A 95 1.51 -8.63 -18.04
CA LEU A 95 0.78 -8.18 -16.86
C LEU A 95 1.76 -8.00 -15.69
N ARG A 96 1.71 -6.86 -15.03
CA ARG A 96 2.50 -6.58 -13.82
C ARG A 96 1.61 -6.50 -12.61
N VAL A 97 1.77 -7.45 -11.72
CA VAL A 97 0.99 -7.59 -10.47
C VAL A 97 1.88 -7.26 -9.30
N LEU A 98 1.52 -6.24 -8.55
CA LEU A 98 2.16 -5.88 -7.29
C LEU A 98 1.36 -6.48 -6.14
N LEU A 99 2.02 -7.29 -5.33
CA LEU A 99 1.46 -7.81 -4.09
C LEU A 99 2.24 -7.25 -2.90
N ASP A 100 1.52 -6.61 -2.00
CA ASP A 100 2.02 -6.21 -0.71
C ASP A 100 2.52 -7.43 0.09
N THR A 101 3.65 -7.29 0.81
CA THR A 101 4.18 -8.37 1.66
C THR A 101 3.24 -8.76 2.80
N ALA A 102 2.29 -7.89 3.15
CA ALA A 102 1.21 -8.22 4.08
C ALA A 102 0.15 -9.16 3.49
N ILE A 103 0.11 -9.34 2.17
CA ILE A 103 -0.74 -10.34 1.51
C ILE A 103 -0.06 -11.71 1.60
N PRO A 104 -0.78 -12.78 2.01
CA PRO A 104 -0.17 -14.09 2.23
C PRO A 104 0.45 -14.64 0.94
N PRO A 105 1.58 -15.37 1.04
CA PRO A 105 2.24 -15.97 -0.12
C PRO A 105 1.31 -16.87 -0.97
N SER A 106 0.36 -17.55 -0.35
CA SER A 106 -0.63 -18.40 -1.04
C SER A 106 -1.54 -17.61 -2.02
N PHE A 107 -1.52 -16.28 -1.96
CA PHE A 107 -2.20 -15.44 -2.94
C PHE A 107 -1.52 -15.47 -4.32
N CYS A 108 -0.23 -15.80 -4.36
CA CYS A 108 0.50 -16.02 -5.62
C CYS A 108 -0.13 -17.18 -6.41
N ASP A 109 -0.65 -18.20 -5.72
CA ASP A 109 -1.33 -19.33 -6.36
C ASP A 109 -2.61 -18.88 -7.07
N THR A 110 -3.33 -17.94 -6.46
CA THR A 110 -4.54 -17.35 -7.08
C THR A 110 -4.19 -16.54 -8.34
N VAL A 111 -3.08 -15.79 -8.30
CA VAL A 111 -2.58 -15.05 -9.47
C VAL A 111 -2.21 -16.01 -10.59
N SER A 112 -1.41 -17.05 -10.27
CA SER A 112 -0.93 -18.01 -11.26
C SER A 112 -2.05 -18.85 -11.87
N SER A 113 -2.98 -19.32 -11.07
CA SER A 113 -4.07 -20.21 -11.54
C SER A 113 -5.10 -19.53 -12.43
N VAL A 114 -5.18 -18.21 -12.45
CA VAL A 114 -6.22 -17.50 -13.21
C VAL A 114 -5.64 -16.59 -14.29
N LEU A 115 -4.50 -15.96 -14.06
CA LEU A 115 -3.97 -14.93 -14.97
C LEU A 115 -3.00 -15.50 -16.00
N LEU A 116 -2.30 -16.61 -15.71
CA LEU A 116 -1.29 -17.17 -16.63
C LEU A 116 -1.91 -17.71 -17.93
N ASP A 117 -3.17 -18.09 -17.93
CA ASP A 117 -3.82 -18.62 -19.13
C ASP A 117 -4.04 -17.55 -20.22
N ASP A 118 -4.24 -16.30 -19.82
CA ASP A 118 -4.61 -15.21 -20.72
C ASP A 118 -3.49 -14.18 -20.94
N PHE A 119 -2.37 -14.30 -20.20
CA PHE A 119 -1.22 -13.40 -20.29
C PHE A 119 0.06 -14.18 -20.50
N ASN A 120 0.82 -13.82 -21.51
CA ASN A 120 2.07 -14.53 -21.87
C ASN A 120 3.22 -14.26 -20.89
N MET A 121 3.20 -13.10 -20.24
CA MET A 121 4.16 -12.73 -19.22
C MET A 121 3.43 -12.09 -18.03
N VAL A 122 3.55 -12.69 -16.88
CA VAL A 122 3.06 -12.11 -15.63
C VAL A 122 4.26 -11.85 -14.72
N SER A 123 4.52 -10.58 -14.44
CA SER A 123 5.53 -10.19 -13.46
C SER A 123 4.88 -10.00 -12.11
N LEU A 124 5.29 -10.79 -11.12
CA LEU A 124 4.82 -10.68 -9.75
C LEU A 124 5.87 -9.94 -8.92
N ILE A 125 5.49 -8.78 -8.40
CA ILE A 125 6.36 -7.90 -7.62
C ILE A 125 5.85 -7.92 -6.18
N ARG A 126 6.74 -8.17 -5.22
CA ARG A 126 6.39 -8.08 -3.79
C ARG A 126 7.19 -6.97 -3.13
N THR A 127 6.48 -6.09 -2.43
CA THR A 127 7.07 -4.94 -1.72
C THR A 127 6.41 -4.74 -0.36
N SER A 128 7.02 -3.95 0.51
CA SER A 128 6.38 -3.56 1.77
C SER A 128 5.08 -2.78 1.53
N PRO A 129 4.13 -2.73 2.49
CA PRO A 129 2.90 -1.95 2.35
C PRO A 129 3.16 -0.50 1.95
N ALA A 130 4.11 0.15 2.59
CA ALA A 130 4.44 1.55 2.32
C ALA A 130 5.08 1.77 0.94
N ASP A 131 5.95 0.85 0.48
CA ASP A 131 6.54 0.92 -0.87
C ASP A 131 5.50 0.58 -1.95
N SER A 132 4.55 -0.31 -1.66
CA SER A 132 3.41 -0.59 -2.54
C SER A 132 2.62 0.69 -2.79
N LEU A 133 2.26 1.42 -1.73
CA LEU A 133 1.55 2.70 -1.85
C LEU A 133 2.37 3.76 -2.57
N ALA A 134 3.67 3.87 -2.26
CA ALA A 134 4.56 4.81 -2.94
C ALA A 134 4.62 4.52 -4.44
N THR A 135 4.69 3.24 -4.82
CA THR A 135 4.72 2.80 -6.21
C THR A 135 3.40 3.07 -6.92
N ILE A 136 2.26 2.76 -6.28
CA ILE A 136 0.93 3.02 -6.85
C ILE A 136 0.70 4.52 -7.09
N LYS A 137 1.25 5.39 -6.23
CA LYS A 137 1.14 6.85 -6.35
C LYS A 137 2.00 7.45 -7.47
N GLN A 138 3.00 6.74 -7.99
CA GLN A 138 3.85 7.24 -9.07
C GLN A 138 3.11 7.22 -10.40
N ASP A 139 3.08 8.34 -11.11
CA ASP A 139 2.35 8.49 -12.39
C ASP A 139 2.88 7.58 -13.51
N ASN A 140 4.14 7.18 -13.45
CA ASN A 140 4.83 6.35 -14.44
C ASN A 140 5.06 4.89 -13.98
N ALA A 141 4.48 4.46 -12.87
CA ALA A 141 4.63 3.08 -12.45
C ALA A 141 3.98 2.12 -13.45
N GLU A 142 4.76 1.20 -13.97
CA GLU A 142 4.31 0.18 -14.90
C GLU A 142 3.69 -0.99 -14.12
N ILE A 143 2.52 -0.76 -13.52
CA ILE A 143 1.74 -1.75 -12.77
C ILE A 143 0.34 -1.79 -13.34
N ASP A 144 -0.20 -2.99 -13.50
CA ASP A 144 -1.56 -3.22 -13.98
C ASP A 144 -2.52 -3.57 -12.85
N ILE A 145 -2.06 -4.35 -11.87
CA ILE A 145 -2.82 -4.75 -10.68
C ILE A 145 -1.94 -4.55 -9.45
N ALA A 146 -2.50 -3.95 -8.40
CA ALA A 146 -1.84 -3.89 -7.10
C ALA A 146 -2.80 -4.32 -5.99
N ILE A 147 -2.34 -5.20 -5.09
CA ILE A 147 -3.10 -5.67 -3.93
C ILE A 147 -2.35 -5.28 -2.67
N THR A 148 -3.00 -4.52 -1.81
CA THR A 148 -2.41 -3.98 -0.58
C THR A 148 -3.43 -3.94 0.56
N ILE A 149 -2.95 -3.90 1.80
CA ILE A 149 -3.79 -3.85 3.01
C ILE A 149 -3.94 -2.43 3.58
N ASP A 150 -3.50 -1.41 2.89
CA ASP A 150 -3.47 -0.06 3.47
C ASP A 150 -4.65 0.80 3.03
N GLU A 151 -4.49 2.10 3.12
CA GLU A 151 -5.50 3.13 2.92
C GLU A 151 -6.21 3.09 1.57
N GLU A 152 -7.44 3.58 1.57
CA GLU A 152 -8.14 3.93 0.36
C GLU A 152 -7.49 5.12 -0.33
N LEU A 153 -6.87 4.85 -1.48
CA LEU A 153 -6.22 5.88 -2.31
C LEU A 153 -7.12 6.23 -3.50
N LYS A 154 -7.35 7.51 -3.70
CA LYS A 154 -7.96 8.01 -4.93
C LYS A 154 -6.87 8.35 -5.94
N ILE A 155 -6.60 7.44 -6.85
CA ILE A 155 -5.58 7.59 -7.89
C ILE A 155 -6.28 7.55 -9.24
N SER A 156 -6.14 8.61 -10.01
CA SER A 156 -6.93 8.82 -11.24
C SER A 156 -6.70 7.78 -12.33
N ARG A 157 -5.55 7.08 -12.33
CA ARG A 157 -5.23 6.06 -13.34
C ARG A 157 -5.65 4.64 -12.97
N PHE A 158 -6.03 4.41 -11.73
CA PHE A 158 -6.48 3.12 -11.25
C PHE A 158 -7.94 3.18 -10.81
N ASN A 159 -8.70 2.17 -11.18
CA ASN A 159 -9.90 1.83 -10.47
C ASN A 159 -9.54 1.02 -9.24
N GLN A 160 -10.41 1.04 -8.24
CA GLN A 160 -10.19 0.32 -6.99
C GLN A 160 -11.42 -0.43 -6.55
N CYS A 161 -11.20 -1.56 -5.91
CA CYS A 161 -12.26 -2.28 -5.21
C CYS A 161 -11.72 -2.91 -3.92
N VAL A 162 -12.61 -3.12 -2.96
CA VAL A 162 -12.31 -3.92 -1.78
C VAL A 162 -12.44 -5.39 -2.16
N LEU A 163 -11.37 -6.17 -1.97
CA LEU A 163 -11.39 -7.63 -2.15
C LEU A 163 -12.00 -8.32 -0.94
N GLY A 164 -11.70 -7.83 0.26
CA GLY A 164 -12.16 -8.41 1.51
C GLY A 164 -11.52 -7.73 2.72
N TYR A 165 -11.61 -8.42 3.84
CA TYR A 165 -11.07 -7.96 5.12
C TYR A 165 -10.12 -9.01 5.69
N THR A 166 -9.12 -8.56 6.42
CA THR A 166 -8.23 -9.39 7.23
C THR A 166 -8.10 -8.79 8.62
N LYS A 167 -7.57 -9.55 9.56
CA LYS A 167 -7.28 -9.07 10.91
C LYS A 167 -5.79 -9.03 11.14
N ALA A 168 -5.34 -8.00 11.83
CA ALA A 168 -3.98 -7.91 12.34
C ALA A 168 -4.00 -7.98 13.87
N PHE A 169 -2.96 -8.54 14.45
CA PHE A 169 -2.82 -8.72 15.89
C PHE A 169 -1.55 -8.10 16.40
N VAL A 170 -1.62 -7.54 17.59
CA VAL A 170 -0.44 -7.17 18.37
C VAL A 170 0.15 -8.44 18.97
N VAL A 171 1.39 -8.74 18.62
CA VAL A 171 2.08 -9.97 19.04
C VAL A 171 3.36 -9.65 19.81
N ALA A 172 3.63 -10.46 20.81
CA ALA A 172 4.81 -10.40 21.64
C ALA A 172 5.32 -11.81 21.96
N PRO A 173 6.58 -11.97 22.42
CA PRO A 173 7.06 -13.27 22.87
C PRO A 173 6.31 -13.72 24.11
N LEU A 174 6.02 -15.01 24.20
CA LEU A 174 5.25 -15.58 25.32
C LEU A 174 5.85 -15.29 26.71
N CYS A 175 7.18 -15.11 26.78
CA CYS A 175 7.89 -14.88 28.04
C CYS A 175 7.79 -13.44 28.58
N ASN A 176 7.21 -12.50 27.85
CA ASN A 176 7.11 -11.09 28.25
C ASN A 176 5.73 -10.79 28.88
N ALA A 177 5.47 -11.39 30.05
CA ALA A 177 4.24 -11.16 30.84
C ALA A 177 4.08 -9.71 31.35
N SER A 178 5.07 -8.83 31.16
CA SER A 178 5.04 -7.43 31.61
C SER A 178 4.37 -6.45 30.62
N LEU A 179 3.97 -6.91 29.44
CA LEU A 179 3.33 -6.08 28.42
C LEU A 179 1.80 -6.06 28.58
N HIS A 180 1.32 -5.58 29.75
CA HIS A 180 -0.12 -5.62 30.08
C HIS A 180 -0.86 -4.30 29.80
N SER A 181 -0.20 -3.28 29.22
CA SER A 181 -0.86 -2.00 28.91
C SER A 181 -0.28 -1.34 27.67
N ILE A 182 -1.06 -0.46 27.02
CA ILE A 182 -0.58 0.37 25.91
C ILE A 182 0.63 1.22 26.32
N ALA A 183 0.61 1.75 27.55
CA ALA A 183 1.74 2.50 28.09
C ALA A 183 3.01 1.64 28.24
N SER A 184 2.86 0.35 28.54
CA SER A 184 4.00 -0.56 28.56
C SER A 184 4.54 -0.84 27.16
N LEU A 185 3.68 -0.98 26.16
CA LEU A 185 4.08 -1.16 24.75
C LEU A 185 4.90 0.02 24.22
N ALA A 186 4.54 1.26 24.56
CA ALA A 186 5.27 2.45 24.14
C ALA A 186 6.73 2.46 24.64
N ASN A 187 7.00 1.88 25.79
CA ASN A 187 8.35 1.81 26.36
C ASN A 187 9.21 0.64 25.84
N TYR A 188 8.56 -0.39 25.25
CA TYR A 188 9.25 -1.54 24.67
C TYR A 188 9.50 -1.32 23.18
N ARG A 189 10.57 -1.94 22.67
CA ARG A 189 10.90 -1.85 21.25
C ARG A 189 9.78 -2.42 20.39
N GLN A 190 9.28 -1.61 19.47
CA GLN A 190 8.39 -2.06 18.41
C GLN A 190 9.22 -2.49 17.21
N ILE A 191 8.89 -3.65 16.64
CA ILE A 191 9.43 -4.11 15.37
C ILE A 191 8.34 -3.86 14.33
N SER A 192 8.61 -3.03 13.34
CA SER A 192 7.65 -2.58 12.34
C SER A 192 8.17 -2.77 10.94
N LEU A 193 7.28 -2.87 9.97
CA LEU A 193 7.70 -2.87 8.57
C LEU A 193 8.10 -1.46 8.16
N GLY A 194 9.33 -1.35 7.66
CA GLY A 194 9.87 -0.12 7.09
C GLY A 194 9.76 -0.12 5.58
N SER A 195 9.82 1.08 5.02
CA SER A 195 9.93 1.35 3.60
C SER A 195 11.33 1.82 3.29
N ARG A 196 11.85 1.46 2.13
CA ARG A 196 13.11 2.02 1.60
C ARG A 196 13.01 3.53 1.36
N SER A 197 11.80 4.03 1.13
CA SER A 197 11.52 5.47 0.96
C SER A 197 11.38 6.23 2.27
N GLY A 198 11.45 5.57 3.44
CA GLY A 198 11.21 6.17 4.75
C GLY A 198 9.74 6.48 5.04
N GLN A 199 8.82 6.06 4.17
CA GLN A 199 7.38 6.17 4.40
C GLN A 199 6.88 5.02 5.28
N HIS A 200 5.80 5.25 6.02
CA HIS A 200 5.17 4.26 6.87
C HIS A 200 3.72 4.07 6.45
N SER A 201 3.27 2.84 6.51
CA SER A 201 1.85 2.51 6.39
C SER A 201 1.10 3.01 7.63
N ASN A 202 -0.11 3.53 7.46
CA ASN A 202 -0.90 3.99 8.59
C ASN A 202 -1.28 2.85 9.53
N LEU A 203 -1.54 1.67 8.99
CA LEU A 203 -1.85 0.47 9.79
C LEU A 203 -0.67 0.04 10.67
N LEU A 204 0.55 0.18 10.15
CA LEU A 204 1.78 -0.27 10.79
C LEU A 204 2.56 0.90 11.39
N ARG A 205 1.89 2.02 11.63
CA ARG A 205 2.52 3.22 12.17
C ARG A 205 3.10 2.94 13.55
N PRO A 206 4.37 3.27 13.78
CA PRO A 206 4.99 3.07 15.08
C PRO A 206 4.28 3.88 16.17
N VAL A 207 4.04 3.24 17.31
CA VAL A 207 3.52 3.86 18.55
C VAL A 207 4.55 3.87 19.66
N SER A 208 5.67 3.15 19.49
CA SER A 208 6.78 3.12 20.44
C SER A 208 7.85 4.16 20.09
N ASP A 209 8.48 4.73 21.11
CA ASP A 209 9.65 5.61 20.95
C ASP A 209 10.90 4.85 20.47
N LYS A 210 10.91 3.51 20.61
CA LYS A 210 12.01 2.64 20.21
C LYS A 210 11.54 1.71 19.11
N VAL A 211 11.93 1.99 17.87
CA VAL A 211 11.47 1.21 16.70
C VAL A 211 12.65 0.54 16.01
N LEU A 212 12.47 -0.70 15.60
CA LEU A 212 13.33 -1.42 14.68
C LEU A 212 12.53 -1.69 13.41
N PHE A 213 13.03 -1.19 12.27
CA PHE A 213 12.38 -1.43 10.98
C PHE A 213 12.99 -2.65 10.28
N VAL A 214 12.12 -3.46 9.70
CA VAL A 214 12.45 -4.62 8.87
C VAL A 214 11.61 -4.58 7.58
N GLU A 215 12.00 -5.33 6.55
CA GLU A 215 11.35 -5.27 5.24
C GLU A 215 10.19 -6.27 5.08
N ASN A 216 10.12 -7.31 5.91
CA ASN A 216 9.12 -8.37 5.79
C ASN A 216 8.64 -8.90 7.15
N PHE A 217 7.50 -9.60 7.14
CA PHE A 217 6.90 -10.15 8.36
C PHE A 217 7.68 -11.32 8.94
N ASP A 218 8.40 -12.10 8.15
CA ASP A 218 9.16 -13.24 8.66
C ASP A 218 10.32 -12.78 9.54
N ASP A 219 11.06 -11.76 9.12
CA ASP A 219 12.12 -11.16 9.93
C ASP A 219 11.54 -10.48 11.18
N MET A 220 10.40 -9.77 11.03
CA MET A 220 9.71 -9.16 12.17
C MET A 220 9.34 -10.21 13.21
N LEU A 221 8.67 -11.28 12.80
CA LEU A 221 8.19 -12.31 13.73
C LEU A 221 9.33 -13.11 14.36
N ARG A 222 10.41 -13.40 13.64
CA ARG A 222 11.63 -14.00 14.19
C ARG A 222 12.24 -13.14 15.31
N LEU A 223 12.29 -11.83 15.11
CA LEU A 223 12.81 -10.91 16.11
C LEU A 223 11.87 -10.81 17.32
N VAL A 224 10.54 -10.84 17.09
CA VAL A 224 9.58 -10.91 18.20
C VAL A 224 9.75 -12.21 18.97
N GLU A 225 9.85 -13.37 18.32
CA GLU A 225 10.11 -14.67 18.97
C GLU A 225 11.42 -14.68 19.76
N ALA A 226 12.45 -14.01 19.25
CA ALA A 226 13.72 -13.84 19.94
C ALA A 226 13.67 -12.87 21.14
N GLY A 227 12.51 -12.26 21.43
CA GLY A 227 12.34 -11.38 22.58
C GLY A 227 12.88 -9.96 22.38
N VAL A 228 13.21 -9.56 21.13
CA VAL A 228 13.73 -8.22 20.82
C VAL A 228 12.68 -7.12 21.04
N GLY A 229 11.40 -7.46 20.83
CA GLY A 229 10.32 -6.50 20.99
C GLY A 229 8.96 -7.11 20.69
N TRP A 230 8.02 -6.28 20.27
CA TRP A 230 6.65 -6.62 19.89
C TRP A 230 6.35 -6.07 18.50
N GLY A 231 5.31 -6.58 17.84
CA GLY A 231 4.93 -6.13 16.51
C GLY A 231 3.44 -6.29 16.23
N ILE A 232 3.01 -5.78 15.07
CA ILE A 232 1.65 -5.94 14.54
C ILE A 232 1.75 -6.76 13.26
N ALA A 233 1.02 -7.87 13.18
CA ALA A 233 1.05 -8.74 12.00
C ALA A 233 -0.34 -9.27 11.65
N PRO A 234 -0.63 -9.48 10.34
CA PRO A 234 -1.84 -10.17 9.91
C PRO A 234 -1.92 -11.58 10.51
N HIS A 235 -3.15 -12.02 10.82
CA HIS A 235 -3.40 -13.28 11.53
C HIS A 235 -2.77 -14.51 10.86
N TYR A 236 -2.79 -14.59 9.54
CA TYR A 236 -2.25 -15.73 8.79
C TYR A 236 -0.71 -15.86 8.86
N PHE A 237 0.01 -14.83 9.30
CA PHE A 237 1.45 -14.92 9.58
C PHE A 237 1.73 -15.42 11.01
N VAL A 238 0.80 -15.21 11.92
CA VAL A 238 1.00 -15.52 13.35
C VAL A 238 0.33 -16.82 13.79
N GLU A 239 -0.64 -17.33 13.04
CA GLU A 239 -1.47 -18.47 13.41
C GLU A 239 -0.66 -19.71 13.82
N GLU A 240 0.31 -20.14 13.02
CA GLU A 240 1.16 -21.29 13.33
C GLU A 240 2.02 -21.04 14.58
N ARG A 241 2.56 -19.83 14.72
CA ARG A 241 3.40 -19.43 15.86
C ARG A 241 2.61 -19.37 17.16
N LEU A 242 1.33 -18.97 17.07
CA LEU A 242 0.41 -18.98 18.21
C LEU A 242 0.06 -20.42 18.62
N ARG A 243 -0.22 -21.32 17.66
CA ARG A 243 -0.47 -22.73 17.94
C ARG A 243 0.76 -23.40 18.58
N ASN A 244 1.95 -23.06 18.12
CA ASN A 244 3.20 -23.60 18.66
C ASN A 244 3.60 -22.95 20.00
N GLY A 245 2.91 -21.93 20.45
CA GLY A 245 3.17 -21.24 21.70
C GLY A 245 4.48 -20.46 21.73
N THR A 246 4.99 -20.01 20.56
CA THR A 246 6.18 -19.16 20.47
C THR A 246 5.84 -17.68 20.59
N LEU A 247 4.60 -17.31 20.22
CA LEU A 247 4.08 -15.97 20.32
C LEU A 247 2.79 -15.95 21.16
N ALA A 248 2.50 -14.78 21.70
CA ALA A 248 1.23 -14.46 22.34
C ALA A 248 0.58 -13.24 21.67
N VAL A 249 -0.75 -13.25 21.57
CA VAL A 249 -1.53 -12.08 21.15
C VAL A 249 -1.83 -11.23 22.37
N LEU A 250 -1.58 -9.94 22.26
CA LEU A 250 -1.90 -8.94 23.28
C LEU A 250 -3.29 -8.30 22.99
N SER A 251 -4.28 -9.12 22.70
CA SER A 251 -5.61 -8.69 22.24
C SER A 251 -6.40 -7.86 23.26
N GLU A 252 -6.14 -8.02 24.54
CA GLU A 252 -6.82 -7.25 25.60
C GLU A 252 -6.40 -5.78 25.63
N LEU A 253 -5.30 -5.44 24.96
CA LEU A 253 -4.69 -4.13 25.05
C LEU A 253 -5.07 -3.17 23.92
N TYR A 254 -5.50 -3.69 22.78
CA TYR A 254 -5.77 -2.85 21.61
C TYR A 254 -7.23 -2.92 21.15
N GLU A 255 -7.66 -4.05 20.64
CA GLU A 255 -9.06 -4.33 20.29
C GLU A 255 -9.33 -5.81 20.54
N PRO A 256 -10.34 -6.15 21.35
CA PRO A 256 -10.78 -7.53 21.48
C PRO A 256 -11.17 -8.07 20.10
N GLY A 257 -10.41 -9.02 19.58
CA GLY A 257 -10.65 -9.62 18.27
C GLY A 257 -9.77 -9.11 17.12
N GLY A 258 -8.76 -8.29 17.39
CA GLY A 258 -7.78 -7.81 16.40
C GLY A 258 -8.22 -6.56 15.62
N ILE A 259 -7.29 -5.99 14.89
CA ILE A 259 -7.46 -4.78 14.08
C ILE A 259 -8.03 -5.18 12.72
N ASP A 260 -9.23 -4.74 12.39
CA ASP A 260 -9.83 -4.99 11.08
C ASP A 260 -9.10 -4.18 10.00
N THR A 261 -8.66 -4.88 8.96
CA THR A 261 -7.89 -4.31 7.86
C THR A 261 -8.54 -4.65 6.53
N LYS A 262 -8.74 -3.65 5.70
CA LYS A 262 -9.25 -3.84 4.34
C LYS A 262 -8.13 -4.25 3.40
N VAL A 263 -8.45 -5.17 2.50
CA VAL A 263 -7.60 -5.55 1.37
C VAL A 263 -8.14 -4.88 0.12
N TYR A 264 -7.35 -3.98 -0.46
CA TYR A 264 -7.69 -3.25 -1.68
C TYR A 264 -7.03 -3.89 -2.89
N CYS A 265 -7.76 -3.87 -4.02
CA CYS A 265 -7.22 -4.10 -5.34
C CYS A 265 -7.31 -2.81 -6.14
N TYR A 266 -6.16 -2.32 -6.59
CA TYR A 266 -6.03 -1.24 -7.55
C TYR A 266 -5.72 -1.88 -8.91
N TYR A 267 -6.41 -1.47 -9.95
CA TYR A 267 -6.22 -2.07 -11.26
C TYR A 267 -6.40 -1.04 -12.39
N ASN A 268 -5.66 -1.27 -13.48
CA ASN A 268 -5.79 -0.46 -14.67
C ASN A 268 -7.21 -0.63 -15.24
N THR A 269 -7.87 0.47 -15.56
CA THR A 269 -9.24 0.51 -16.09
C THR A 269 -9.42 -0.38 -17.34
N ALA A 270 -8.35 -0.57 -18.12
CA ALA A 270 -8.35 -1.46 -19.29
C ALA A 270 -8.67 -2.93 -18.95
N LEU A 271 -8.45 -3.35 -17.70
CA LEU A 271 -8.72 -4.72 -17.25
C LEU A 271 -10.18 -4.94 -16.86
N GLU A 272 -10.99 -3.88 -16.72
CA GLU A 272 -12.34 -3.96 -16.16
C GLU A 272 -13.28 -4.86 -16.97
N SER A 273 -13.09 -4.92 -18.29
CA SER A 273 -13.85 -5.77 -19.21
C SER A 273 -13.23 -7.14 -19.47
N GLU A 274 -12.05 -7.43 -18.94
CA GLU A 274 -11.34 -8.68 -19.17
C GLU A 274 -11.91 -9.83 -18.32
N ARG A 275 -12.28 -10.93 -18.96
CA ARG A 275 -12.88 -12.09 -18.29
C ARG A 275 -11.93 -12.74 -17.27
N SER A 276 -10.65 -12.82 -17.60
CA SER A 276 -9.62 -13.35 -16.71
C SER A 276 -9.45 -12.49 -15.46
N PHE A 277 -9.49 -11.17 -15.61
CA PHE A 277 -9.42 -10.26 -14.47
C PHE A 277 -10.66 -10.37 -13.57
N LEU A 278 -11.86 -10.49 -14.14
CA LEU A 278 -13.09 -10.69 -13.35
C LEU A 278 -13.03 -12.02 -12.57
N ARG A 279 -12.59 -13.12 -13.21
CA ARG A 279 -12.37 -14.42 -12.55
C ARG A 279 -11.31 -14.30 -11.44
N PHE A 280 -10.24 -13.54 -11.69
CA PHE A 280 -9.22 -13.27 -10.69
C PHE A 280 -9.79 -12.54 -9.46
N LEU A 281 -10.62 -11.50 -9.64
CA LEU A 281 -11.27 -10.80 -8.54
C LEU A 281 -12.16 -11.73 -7.69
N GLU A 282 -12.93 -12.62 -8.35
CA GLU A 282 -13.76 -13.60 -7.67
C GLU A 282 -12.91 -14.59 -6.86
N SER A 283 -11.88 -15.17 -7.47
CA SER A 283 -10.95 -16.10 -6.81
C SER A 283 -10.21 -15.44 -5.65
N ALA A 284 -9.78 -14.20 -5.83
CA ALA A 284 -9.12 -13.41 -4.81
C ALA A 284 -10.03 -13.14 -3.60
N ARG A 285 -11.30 -12.79 -3.86
CA ARG A 285 -12.31 -12.60 -2.80
C ARG A 285 -12.62 -13.90 -2.07
N GLN A 286 -12.73 -14.99 -2.81
CA GLN A 286 -12.95 -16.31 -2.22
C GLN A 286 -11.77 -16.70 -1.32
N ARG A 287 -10.54 -16.53 -1.80
CA ARG A 287 -9.32 -16.84 -1.03
C ARG A 287 -9.24 -16.05 0.28
N LEU A 288 -9.55 -14.75 0.24
CA LEU A 288 -9.59 -13.93 1.45
C LEU A 288 -10.69 -14.37 2.43
N ARG A 289 -11.86 -14.79 1.93
CA ARG A 289 -12.90 -15.34 2.81
C ARG A 289 -12.47 -16.64 3.48
N GLU A 290 -11.76 -17.50 2.77
CA GLU A 290 -11.23 -18.75 3.32
C GLU A 290 -10.20 -18.47 4.42
N LEU A 291 -9.27 -17.55 4.16
CA LEU A 291 -8.27 -17.10 5.13
C LEU A 291 -8.91 -16.41 6.35
N GLY A 292 -10.00 -15.67 6.16
CA GLY A 292 -10.74 -15.02 7.25
C GLY A 292 -11.67 -15.95 8.02
N ARG A 293 -12.06 -17.11 7.44
CA ARG A 293 -12.90 -18.13 8.08
C ARG A 293 -12.12 -19.15 8.89
N GLN A 294 -10.82 -19.25 8.73
CA GLN A 294 -9.95 -19.98 9.65
C GLN A 294 -10.00 -19.23 10.99
N ARG A 295 -11.06 -19.50 11.74
CA ARG A 295 -11.39 -18.81 12.98
C ARG A 295 -10.43 -19.21 14.07
N PHE A 296 -10.17 -18.26 14.97
CA PHE A 296 -9.62 -18.45 16.31
C PHE A 296 -10.40 -19.46 17.19
N ASP A 297 -11.50 -20.03 16.70
CA ASP A 297 -12.29 -21.03 17.44
C ASP A 297 -11.46 -22.28 17.78
N ASP A 298 -10.34 -22.54 17.06
CA ASP A 298 -9.39 -23.62 17.35
C ASP A 298 -8.12 -23.17 18.09
N ALA A 299 -7.91 -21.87 18.27
CA ALA A 299 -6.85 -21.41 19.15
C ALA A 299 -7.31 -21.67 20.60
N PRO A 300 -6.50 -22.36 21.42
CA PRO A 300 -6.87 -22.55 22.82
C PRO A 300 -7.14 -21.18 23.42
N ALA A 301 -8.37 -20.99 23.91
CA ALA A 301 -8.75 -19.77 24.58
C ALA A 301 -7.66 -19.42 25.58
N TRP A 302 -7.07 -18.24 25.45
CA TRP A 302 -6.02 -17.78 26.35
C TRP A 302 -6.53 -17.90 27.78
N GLN A 303 -6.01 -18.88 28.51
CA GLN A 303 -6.28 -19.03 29.94
C GLN A 303 -5.05 -18.49 30.68
N PRO A 304 -5.22 -17.61 31.67
CA PRO A 304 -4.12 -17.08 32.48
C PRO A 304 -3.20 -18.15 33.08
N SER A 305 -3.70 -19.38 33.24
CA SER A 305 -2.97 -20.53 33.75
C SER A 305 -1.81 -21.02 32.82
N ILE A 306 -1.76 -20.64 31.56
CA ILE A 306 -0.67 -21.04 30.65
C ILE A 306 0.61 -20.27 30.97
N VAL A 307 0.51 -19.06 31.52
CA VAL A 307 1.67 -18.26 31.93
C VAL A 307 2.47 -18.93 33.04
N GLU A 308 1.80 -19.58 34.00
CA GLU A 308 2.49 -20.33 35.06
C GLU A 308 3.21 -21.58 34.55
N THR A 309 2.67 -22.24 33.52
CA THR A 309 3.24 -23.47 32.97
C THR A 309 4.49 -23.18 32.11
N ALA A 310 4.52 -22.04 31.42
CA ALA A 310 5.67 -21.61 30.61
C ALA A 310 6.86 -21.19 31.49
N GLN A 311 6.62 -20.55 32.63
CA GLN A 311 7.68 -20.20 33.60
C GLN A 311 8.40 -21.42 34.18
N ARG A 312 7.72 -22.58 34.27
CA ARG A 312 8.31 -23.84 34.75
C ARG A 312 9.16 -24.58 33.71
N ARG A 313 9.00 -24.26 32.41
CA ARG A 313 9.77 -24.88 31.30
C ARG A 313 10.99 -24.11 30.85
N SER A 314 11.15 -22.84 31.26
CA SER A 314 12.35 -22.05 30.99
C SER A 314 13.43 -22.44 32.02
N GLY A 315 14.17 -23.50 31.73
CA GLY A 315 15.35 -23.85 32.47
C GLY A 315 16.47 -22.80 32.37
N PRO A 316 17.56 -22.93 33.15
CA PRO A 316 18.53 -21.86 33.44
C PRO A 316 19.32 -21.31 32.25
N LYS A 317 19.06 -21.70 31.01
CA LYS A 317 19.73 -21.17 29.80
C LYS A 317 19.33 -19.73 29.42
N ALA A 318 18.18 -19.23 29.87
CA ALA A 318 17.73 -17.87 29.60
C ALA A 318 18.45 -16.79 30.43
N LEU A 319 19.10 -17.17 31.53
CA LEU A 319 19.83 -16.22 32.39
C LEU A 319 21.25 -15.89 31.91
N ALA A 320 21.85 -16.73 31.07
CA ALA A 320 23.24 -16.53 30.61
C ALA A 320 23.40 -15.36 29.62
N TYR A 321 22.33 -14.91 28.98
CA TYR A 321 22.40 -13.79 28.01
C TYR A 321 22.32 -12.39 28.65
N ARG A 322 21.89 -12.31 29.93
CA ARG A 322 21.75 -11.03 30.64
C ARG A 322 23.04 -10.49 31.23
N GLN A 323 24.09 -11.31 31.38
CA GLN A 323 25.33 -10.88 32.05
C GLN A 323 26.47 -10.39 31.15
N ARG A 324 26.25 -10.36 29.79
CA ARG A 324 27.31 -9.91 28.87
C ARG A 324 27.10 -8.54 28.22
N ALA A 325 26.15 -7.75 28.68
CA ALA A 325 25.89 -6.42 28.14
C ALA A 325 25.96 -5.33 29.24
N ALA A 326 27.09 -5.25 29.94
CA ALA A 326 27.48 -4.06 30.66
C ALA A 326 28.98 -3.84 30.40
N PRO A 327 29.36 -2.82 29.64
CA PRO A 327 30.70 -2.29 29.68
C PRO A 327 30.85 -1.28 30.82
N GLU A 328 31.99 -1.27 31.43
CA GLU A 328 32.51 -0.21 32.29
C GLU A 328 32.54 1.15 31.57
#